data_f2787637318e04a33a31c19575e3e106
#
_entry.id   f2787637318e04a33a31c19575e3e106
#
_cell.length_a   1.000
_cell.length_b   1.000
_cell.length_c   1.000
_cell.angle_alpha   90.00
_cell.angle_beta   90.00
_cell.angle_gamma   90.00
#
_symmetry.space_group_name_H-M   'P 1'
#
loop_
_entity.id
_entity.type
_entity.pdbx_description
1 polymer ?
#
loop_
_entity_poly.entity_id
_entity_poly.type
_entity_poly.pdbx_seq_one_letter_code
_entity_poly.pdbx_strand_id
1 'polypeptide(L)'
;MSPWLVVALSVLVSACGGDSSDKAAFSSRAELGESLFADTNLSLNRTQSCATCHDPERAFTDGRTGSDGKVRAVSLGDDGTSLGDRNAPTASYASFSPAFAFGSRSRFNSQQSDYEGWLGGQFHDGRATDLQAQAGGPPLNPLEMGMADRAAVIDRLLENPDYVDSFEALYGADIFDDVDAAYQALTDAIAEFEKTDVFAPFDSAYDRYLAGDTDVYDVILHPKAALGKTLFFSQQFTNCATCHQLNAQGSKTETFTGYEYHNIGVPVNQAVRAANGVTGQDTGLQNNNEAVTAASERGKFKVPTLRNVAVTAPYMHNGVFAELDTVIRFYDQHLTGSSNTINPETGVAWANPEVADNISTTELRDGSLLDDDDVTALVCFLRTLTDSRYEALLPEDNLCD
;
A
#
# COMPACT_ATOMS: atom_id res chain seq x y z
N MET A 1 -28.31 77.93 -37.40
CA MET A 1 -28.33 78.02 -35.95
C MET A 1 -29.12 76.85 -35.42
N SER A 2 -28.43 75.79 -35.02
CA SER A 2 -29.04 74.57 -34.49
C SER A 2 -28.65 74.45 -33.02
N PRO A 3 -29.60 74.25 -32.09
CA PRO A 3 -29.23 74.02 -30.69
C PRO A 3 -28.91 72.50 -30.43
N TRP A 4 -27.88 72.31 -29.68
CA TRP A 4 -27.44 71.01 -29.20
C TRP A 4 -28.30 70.58 -28.04
N LEU A 5 -28.90 69.37 -28.16
CA LEU A 5 -29.61 68.69 -27.08
C LEU A 5 -28.58 67.89 -26.25
N VAL A 6 -28.44 68.25 -24.99
CA VAL A 6 -27.65 67.46 -24.03
C VAL A 6 -28.58 66.42 -23.38
N VAL A 7 -28.33 65.14 -23.70
CA VAL A 7 -29.00 64.00 -23.05
C VAL A 7 -28.16 63.62 -21.84
N ALA A 8 -28.67 63.83 -20.64
CA ALA A 8 -28.10 63.33 -19.40
C ALA A 8 -28.43 61.83 -19.25
N LEU A 9 -27.41 61.01 -19.36
CA LEU A 9 -27.50 59.58 -19.13
C LEU A 9 -27.36 59.30 -17.60
N SER A 10 -28.47 58.98 -16.93
CA SER A 10 -28.48 58.55 -15.51
C SER A 10 -27.99 57.09 -15.45
N VAL A 11 -26.77 56.89 -14.94
CA VAL A 11 -26.24 55.57 -14.63
C VAL A 11 -26.88 55.10 -13.34
N LEU A 12 -27.84 54.18 -13.43
CA LEU A 12 -28.30 53.40 -12.29
C LEU A 12 -27.22 52.37 -11.95
N VAL A 13 -26.48 52.61 -10.87
CA VAL A 13 -25.61 51.59 -10.26
C VAL A 13 -26.53 50.63 -9.52
N SER A 14 -26.85 49.49 -10.18
CA SER A 14 -27.38 48.34 -9.48
C SER A 14 -26.26 47.77 -8.63
N ALA A 15 -26.34 47.96 -7.31
CA ALA A 15 -25.56 47.17 -6.37
C ALA A 15 -26.08 45.74 -6.43
N CYS A 16 -25.38 44.90 -7.16
CA CYS A 16 -25.48 43.44 -6.97
C CYS A 16 -24.92 43.17 -5.57
N GLY A 17 -25.81 42.95 -4.60
CA GLY A 17 -25.49 42.26 -3.38
C GLY A 17 -25.07 40.86 -3.81
N GLY A 18 -23.77 40.59 -3.81
CA GLY A 18 -23.26 39.24 -3.90
C GLY A 18 -23.72 38.50 -2.65
N ASP A 19 -24.63 37.57 -2.81
CA ASP A 19 -24.87 36.51 -1.87
C ASP A 19 -23.56 35.69 -1.93
N SER A 20 -22.63 35.97 -1.02
CA SER A 20 -21.53 35.05 -0.72
C SER A 20 -22.19 33.87 -0.04
N SER A 21 -22.78 32.96 -0.82
CA SER A 21 -23.01 31.62 -0.31
C SER A 21 -21.63 31.13 0.10
N ASP A 22 -21.38 30.97 1.39
CA ASP A 22 -20.24 30.28 1.97
C ASP A 22 -20.24 28.86 1.42
N LYS A 23 -19.64 28.69 0.23
CA LYS A 23 -19.52 27.38 -0.41
C LYS A 23 -18.26 26.79 0.19
N ALA A 24 -18.40 25.65 0.87
CA ALA A 24 -17.27 24.88 1.36
C ALA A 24 -16.20 24.71 0.25
N ALA A 25 -14.93 24.82 0.61
CA ALA A 25 -13.82 24.75 -0.33
C ALA A 25 -13.77 23.37 -1.01
N PHE A 26 -14.14 22.31 -0.25
CA PHE A 26 -14.22 20.93 -0.75
C PHE A 26 -15.67 20.47 -0.82
N SER A 27 -16.06 19.89 -1.96
CA SER A 27 -17.46 19.53 -2.23
C SER A 27 -17.80 18.11 -1.82
N SER A 28 -16.81 17.28 -1.51
CA SER A 28 -16.97 15.89 -1.10
C SER A 28 -15.93 15.49 -0.04
N ARG A 29 -16.23 14.41 0.68
CA ARG A 29 -15.27 13.83 1.65
C ARG A 29 -13.99 13.39 0.97
N ALA A 30 -14.06 12.85 -0.25
CA ALA A 30 -12.89 12.43 -0.98
C ALA A 30 -11.98 13.61 -1.39
N GLU A 31 -12.55 14.74 -1.85
CA GLU A 31 -11.77 15.96 -2.15
C GLU A 31 -11.13 16.54 -0.88
N LEU A 32 -11.86 16.57 0.22
CA LEU A 32 -11.32 16.95 1.53
C LEU A 32 -10.19 16.01 1.95
N GLY A 33 -10.41 14.69 1.78
CA GLY A 33 -9.43 13.65 2.08
C GLY A 33 -8.16 13.76 1.26
N GLU A 34 -8.25 14.13 -0.03
CA GLU A 34 -7.08 14.38 -0.89
C GLU A 34 -6.21 15.50 -0.34
N SER A 35 -6.83 16.62 0.08
CA SER A 35 -6.12 17.71 0.69
C SER A 35 -5.47 17.32 2.02
N LEU A 36 -6.20 16.60 2.88
CA LEU A 36 -5.69 16.12 4.17
C LEU A 36 -4.53 15.11 3.99
N PHE A 37 -4.62 14.23 2.99
CA PHE A 37 -3.59 13.23 2.69
C PHE A 37 -2.24 13.88 2.32
N ALA A 38 -2.28 15.06 1.71
CA ALA A 38 -1.10 15.81 1.30
C ALA A 38 -0.66 16.88 2.33
N ASP A 39 -1.42 17.12 3.40
CA ASP A 39 -1.18 18.23 4.31
C ASP A 39 -0.12 17.92 5.37
N THR A 40 1.06 18.51 5.22
CA THR A 40 2.15 18.37 6.18
C THR A 40 1.86 19.08 7.52
N ASN A 41 0.87 19.99 7.59
CA ASN A 41 0.47 20.64 8.82
C ASN A 41 -0.02 19.66 9.90
N LEU A 42 -0.42 18.45 9.50
CA LEU A 42 -0.92 17.39 10.38
C LEU A 42 0.19 16.60 11.07
N SER A 43 1.47 16.99 10.92
CA SER A 43 2.59 16.39 11.68
C SER A 43 3.19 17.39 12.67
N LEU A 44 3.90 16.88 13.68
CA LEU A 44 4.42 17.67 14.81
C LEU A 44 5.30 18.83 14.33
N ASN A 45 6.27 18.55 13.45
CA ASN A 45 7.20 19.52 12.90
C ASN A 45 6.75 20.08 11.53
N ARG A 46 5.56 19.74 11.07
CA ARG A 46 5.00 20.17 9.77
C ARG A 46 5.85 19.74 8.56
N THR A 47 6.48 18.57 8.65
CA THR A 47 7.40 18.08 7.63
C THR A 47 6.90 16.84 6.91
N GLN A 48 5.83 16.20 7.43
CA GLN A 48 5.28 14.98 6.88
C GLN A 48 3.77 15.00 6.74
N SER A 49 3.29 14.32 5.73
CA SER A 49 1.90 14.00 5.46
C SER A 49 1.77 12.51 5.12
N CYS A 50 0.57 12.02 4.87
CA CYS A 50 0.39 10.67 4.33
C CYS A 50 1.16 10.49 3.01
N ALA A 51 1.08 11.48 2.11
CA ALA A 51 1.80 11.49 0.83
C ALA A 51 3.33 11.46 0.95
N THR A 52 3.89 11.79 2.12
CA THR A 52 5.35 11.73 2.33
C THR A 52 5.87 10.30 2.35
N CYS A 53 5.10 9.37 2.95
CA CYS A 53 5.44 7.94 3.03
C CYS A 53 4.65 7.10 2.02
N HIS A 54 3.56 7.65 1.47
CA HIS A 54 2.74 7.06 0.42
C HIS A 54 2.71 8.00 -0.79
N ASP A 55 3.89 8.10 -1.47
CA ASP A 55 4.12 9.02 -2.58
C ASP A 55 3.27 8.62 -3.81
N PRO A 56 2.36 9.49 -4.28
CA PRO A 56 1.54 9.21 -5.47
C PRO A 56 2.34 8.93 -6.74
N GLU A 57 3.57 9.44 -6.85
CA GLU A 57 4.46 9.21 -8.00
C GLU A 57 5.26 7.89 -7.88
N ARG A 58 5.15 7.19 -6.75
CA ARG A 58 5.87 5.96 -6.43
C ARG A 58 4.95 4.82 -6.01
N ALA A 59 3.81 4.68 -6.70
CA ALA A 59 2.80 3.67 -6.40
C ALA A 59 2.38 3.69 -4.91
N PHE A 60 2.28 4.88 -4.32
CA PHE A 60 1.92 5.09 -2.91
C PHE A 60 2.80 4.32 -1.92
N THR A 61 4.11 4.26 -2.18
CA THR A 61 5.13 3.78 -1.25
C THR A 61 6.14 4.88 -0.93
N ASP A 62 7.00 4.67 0.07
CA ASP A 62 8.05 5.61 0.43
C ASP A 62 9.25 5.50 -0.53
N GLY A 63 9.35 6.42 -1.47
CA GLY A 63 10.46 6.49 -2.43
C GLY A 63 11.70 7.25 -1.94
N ARG A 64 11.72 7.74 -0.69
CA ARG A 64 12.82 8.55 -0.16
C ARG A 64 14.10 7.73 -0.01
N THR A 65 15.22 8.29 -0.47
CA THR A 65 16.52 7.63 -0.44
C THR A 65 17.29 7.92 0.84
N GLY A 66 18.14 6.98 1.24
CA GLY A 66 19.14 7.15 2.27
C GLY A 66 20.38 7.90 1.79
N SER A 67 21.37 8.09 2.66
CA SER A 67 22.65 8.70 2.31
C SER A 67 23.49 7.85 1.34
N ASP A 68 23.13 6.59 1.18
CA ASP A 68 23.74 5.64 0.21
C ASP A 68 23.07 5.72 -1.18
N GLY A 69 22.10 6.61 -1.37
CA GLY A 69 21.36 6.79 -2.62
C GLY A 69 20.32 5.70 -2.91
N LYS A 70 20.13 4.73 -2.02
CA LYS A 70 19.11 3.69 -2.16
C LYS A 70 17.82 4.09 -1.47
N VAL A 71 16.69 3.56 -1.96
CA VAL A 71 15.40 3.70 -1.29
C VAL A 71 15.50 3.09 0.12
N ARG A 72 14.98 3.79 1.12
CA ARG A 72 15.03 3.34 2.51
C ARG A 72 14.18 2.09 2.70
N ALA A 73 14.68 1.15 3.49
CA ALA A 73 13.94 -0.04 3.85
C ALA A 73 12.70 0.28 4.71
N VAL A 74 12.78 1.35 5.51
CA VAL A 74 11.72 1.83 6.40
C VAL A 74 11.65 3.35 6.37
N SER A 75 10.48 3.91 6.68
CA SER A 75 10.24 5.34 6.63
C SER A 75 10.95 6.10 7.74
N LEU A 76 11.37 7.32 7.41
CA LEU A 76 11.93 8.29 8.35
C LEU A 76 10.79 9.10 8.98
N GLY A 77 10.80 9.25 10.29
CA GLY A 77 9.81 10.01 11.03
C GLY A 77 9.90 11.53 10.85
N ASP A 78 8.89 12.25 11.33
CA ASP A 78 8.75 13.71 11.23
C ASP A 78 9.89 14.50 11.93
N ASP A 79 10.56 13.87 12.89
CA ASP A 79 11.74 14.43 13.57
C ASP A 79 13.03 14.37 12.72
N GLY A 80 12.96 13.77 11.54
CA GLY A 80 14.09 13.61 10.62
C GLY A 80 15.17 12.62 11.07
N THR A 81 14.92 11.85 12.14
CA THR A 81 15.89 10.93 12.75
C THR A 81 15.32 9.56 13.09
N SER A 82 14.10 9.50 13.59
CA SER A 82 13.44 8.26 13.98
C SER A 82 13.13 7.38 12.77
N LEU A 83 13.24 6.08 12.94
CA LEU A 83 12.96 5.08 11.91
C LEU A 83 11.94 4.08 12.44
N GLY A 84 10.96 3.75 11.60
CA GLY A 84 10.07 2.62 11.85
C GLY A 84 10.77 1.27 11.78
N ASP A 85 10.04 0.21 12.06
CA ASP A 85 10.53 -1.17 11.98
C ASP A 85 10.16 -1.86 10.67
N ARG A 86 9.15 -1.34 9.99
CA ARG A 86 8.55 -1.98 8.84
C ARG A 86 8.57 -1.07 7.62
N ASN A 87 8.64 -1.68 6.47
CA ASN A 87 8.47 -1.01 5.19
C ASN A 87 7.06 -0.41 5.09
N ALA A 88 6.93 0.78 4.48
CA ALA A 88 5.63 1.36 4.18
C ALA A 88 4.96 0.56 3.05
N PRO A 89 3.89 -0.19 3.33
CA PRO A 89 3.19 -0.91 2.25
C PRO A 89 2.57 0.10 1.30
N THR A 90 2.40 -0.30 0.04
CA THR A 90 1.63 0.53 -0.88
C THR A 90 0.21 0.79 -0.34
N ALA A 91 -0.27 2.02 -0.46
CA ALA A 91 -1.68 2.35 -0.24
C ALA A 91 -2.54 2.06 -1.50
N SER A 92 -1.90 1.80 -2.67
CA SER A 92 -2.64 1.35 -3.85
C SER A 92 -3.41 0.08 -3.55
N TYR A 93 -4.66 0.04 -3.99
CA TYR A 93 -5.57 -1.11 -3.82
C TYR A 93 -5.89 -1.50 -2.37
N ALA A 94 -5.49 -0.70 -1.38
CA ALA A 94 -5.73 -0.99 0.03
C ALA A 94 -7.22 -1.04 0.39
N SER A 95 -8.08 -0.31 -0.32
CA SER A 95 -9.53 -0.28 -0.14
C SER A 95 -10.23 -1.63 -0.40
N PHE A 96 -9.58 -2.54 -1.12
CA PHE A 96 -10.12 -3.88 -1.39
C PHE A 96 -9.83 -4.88 -0.25
N SER A 97 -9.01 -4.53 0.73
CA SER A 97 -8.81 -5.37 1.91
C SER A 97 -10.12 -5.45 2.71
N PRO A 98 -10.66 -6.66 2.96
CA PRO A 98 -11.84 -6.78 3.80
C PRO A 98 -11.53 -6.33 5.24
N ALA A 99 -12.54 -6.01 6.01
CA ALA A 99 -12.36 -5.72 7.43
C ALA A 99 -11.69 -6.90 8.14
N PHE A 100 -10.84 -6.60 9.13
CA PHE A 100 -10.12 -7.63 9.87
C PHE A 100 -11.09 -8.57 10.61
N ALA A 101 -11.06 -9.85 10.26
CA ALA A 101 -11.93 -10.85 10.84
C ALA A 101 -11.34 -12.26 10.74
N PHE A 102 -11.75 -13.17 11.62
CA PHE A 102 -11.50 -14.61 11.44
C PHE A 102 -12.48 -15.18 10.43
N GLY A 103 -11.98 -15.97 9.47
CA GLY A 103 -12.80 -16.50 8.39
C GLY A 103 -12.11 -17.59 7.61
N SER A 104 -12.70 -17.95 6.47
CA SER A 104 -12.14 -18.93 5.54
C SER A 104 -12.02 -18.38 4.14
N ARG A 105 -11.07 -18.93 3.37
CA ARG A 105 -10.89 -18.63 1.96
C ARG A 105 -10.57 -19.89 1.20
N SER A 106 -11.33 -20.15 0.14
CA SER A 106 -11.09 -21.29 -0.73
C SER A 106 -9.78 -21.14 -1.47
N ARG A 107 -9.02 -22.23 -1.54
CA ARG A 107 -7.74 -22.26 -2.24
C ARG A 107 -7.94 -22.29 -3.75
N PHE A 108 -7.07 -21.58 -4.46
CA PHE A 108 -6.95 -21.70 -5.91
C PHE A 108 -6.51 -23.11 -6.29
N ASN A 109 -5.58 -23.69 -5.55
CA ASN A 109 -5.15 -25.08 -5.71
C ASN A 109 -6.14 -26.02 -5.00
N SER A 110 -6.92 -26.75 -5.78
CA SER A 110 -7.93 -27.68 -5.27
C SER A 110 -7.37 -28.90 -4.51
N GLN A 111 -6.06 -29.09 -4.53
CA GLN A 111 -5.38 -30.15 -3.77
C GLN A 111 -5.01 -29.71 -2.34
N GLN A 112 -5.09 -28.43 -2.06
CA GLN A 112 -4.86 -27.88 -0.74
C GLN A 112 -6.18 -27.65 -0.01
N SER A 113 -6.15 -27.79 1.32
CA SER A 113 -7.28 -27.41 2.17
C SER A 113 -7.54 -25.91 2.10
N ASP A 114 -8.80 -25.51 2.19
CA ASP A 114 -9.16 -24.11 2.33
C ASP A 114 -8.41 -23.48 3.51
N TYR A 115 -8.06 -22.20 3.36
CA TYR A 115 -7.50 -21.43 4.46
C TYR A 115 -8.57 -21.17 5.52
N GLU A 116 -8.21 -21.35 6.79
CA GLU A 116 -9.02 -20.97 7.94
C GLU A 116 -8.13 -20.18 8.89
N GLY A 117 -8.47 -18.91 9.13
CA GLY A 117 -7.63 -18.02 9.92
C GLY A 117 -8.07 -16.57 9.85
N TRP A 118 -7.19 -15.67 10.24
CA TRP A 118 -7.41 -14.24 10.17
C TRP A 118 -7.28 -13.73 8.72
N LEU A 119 -8.11 -12.77 8.35
CA LEU A 119 -8.20 -12.17 7.02
C LEU A 119 -8.31 -10.66 7.13
N GLY A 120 -7.81 -9.95 6.12
CA GLY A 120 -8.09 -8.53 5.92
C GLY A 120 -7.41 -7.58 6.92
N GLY A 121 -8.05 -6.44 7.17
CA GLY A 121 -7.47 -5.36 7.96
C GLY A 121 -6.38 -4.58 7.22
N GLN A 122 -5.86 -3.56 7.87
CA GLN A 122 -4.80 -2.70 7.35
C GLN A 122 -3.48 -2.90 8.11
N PHE A 123 -2.41 -2.27 7.61
CA PHE A 123 -1.03 -2.55 7.97
C PHE A 123 -0.60 -3.98 7.58
N HIS A 124 0.62 -4.38 7.96
CA HIS A 124 1.12 -5.74 7.70
C HIS A 124 0.54 -6.79 8.65
N ASP A 125 -0.04 -6.36 9.77
CA ASP A 125 -0.44 -7.20 10.90
C ASP A 125 -1.92 -7.11 11.28
N GLY A 126 -2.73 -6.38 10.49
CA GLY A 126 -4.17 -6.29 10.71
C GLY A 126 -4.60 -5.51 11.95
N ARG A 127 -3.69 -4.74 12.58
CA ARG A 127 -4.01 -4.00 13.80
C ARG A 127 -5.07 -2.91 13.63
N ALA A 128 -5.28 -2.43 12.40
CA ALA A 128 -6.43 -1.60 12.05
C ALA A 128 -7.44 -2.41 11.25
N THR A 129 -8.73 -2.30 11.61
CA THR A 129 -9.80 -3.10 11.01
C THR A 129 -10.09 -2.72 9.57
N ASP A 130 -9.91 -1.45 9.22
CA ASP A 130 -10.24 -0.87 7.91
C ASP A 130 -9.40 0.38 7.62
N LEU A 131 -9.64 1.05 6.50
CA LEU A 131 -8.90 2.26 6.09
C LEU A 131 -9.09 3.41 7.08
N GLN A 132 -10.30 3.64 7.57
CA GLN A 132 -10.57 4.72 8.51
C GLN A 132 -9.80 4.53 9.82
N ALA A 133 -9.79 3.32 10.35
CA ALA A 133 -9.01 2.99 11.54
C ALA A 133 -7.50 3.11 11.29
N GLN A 134 -7.03 2.76 10.08
CA GLN A 134 -5.62 2.90 9.68
C GLN A 134 -5.21 4.37 9.63
N ALA A 135 -6.00 5.24 8.98
CA ALA A 135 -5.70 6.66 8.83
C ALA A 135 -5.52 7.39 10.17
N GLY A 136 -6.11 6.88 11.23
CA GLY A 136 -5.98 7.43 12.59
C GLY A 136 -4.70 7.04 13.34
N GLY A 137 -3.89 6.14 12.80
CA GLY A 137 -2.66 5.68 13.45
C GLY A 137 -1.45 6.62 13.25
N PRO A 138 -1.03 6.87 12.01
CA PRO A 138 0.17 7.61 11.68
C PRO A 138 0.29 9.01 12.29
N PRO A 139 -0.77 9.84 12.37
CA PRO A 139 -0.68 11.16 12.98
C PRO A 139 -0.21 11.12 14.44
N LEU A 140 -0.60 10.09 15.19
CA LEU A 140 -0.29 9.95 16.62
C LEU A 140 0.96 9.07 16.88
N ASN A 141 1.51 8.43 15.85
CA ASN A 141 2.68 7.58 16.01
C ASN A 141 3.96 8.45 16.17
N PRO A 142 4.69 8.33 17.29
CA PRO A 142 5.88 9.13 17.54
C PRO A 142 7.03 8.83 16.55
N LEU A 143 7.03 7.69 15.87
CA LEU A 143 8.01 7.32 14.85
C LEU A 143 7.59 7.73 13.43
N GLU A 144 6.39 8.33 13.28
CA GLU A 144 5.83 8.76 12.01
C GLU A 144 5.55 10.27 12.07
N MET A 145 4.30 10.70 12.26
CA MET A 145 3.92 12.13 12.26
C MET A 145 4.01 12.80 13.64
N GLY A 146 4.05 12.05 14.74
CA GLY A 146 4.50 12.48 16.06
C GLY A 146 3.59 13.43 16.83
N MET A 147 2.32 13.65 16.43
CA MET A 147 1.38 14.51 17.16
C MET A 147 1.08 13.93 18.55
N ALA A 148 0.93 14.81 19.54
CA ALA A 148 0.79 14.42 20.93
C ALA A 148 -0.51 13.65 21.21
N ASP A 149 -1.61 14.09 20.63
CA ASP A 149 -2.93 13.52 20.79
C ASP A 149 -3.88 14.01 19.67
N ARG A 150 -5.12 13.52 19.68
CA ARG A 150 -6.15 13.88 18.71
C ARG A 150 -6.50 15.38 18.76
N ALA A 151 -6.53 15.97 19.95
CA ALA A 151 -6.83 17.38 20.11
C ALA A 151 -5.80 18.26 19.38
N ALA A 152 -4.52 17.91 19.50
CA ALA A 152 -3.45 18.61 18.80
C ALA A 152 -3.57 18.50 17.26
N VAL A 153 -4.07 17.37 16.73
CA VAL A 153 -4.36 17.24 15.29
C VAL A 153 -5.53 18.13 14.89
N ILE A 154 -6.60 18.15 15.68
CA ILE A 154 -7.76 19.00 15.41
C ILE A 154 -7.40 20.48 15.49
N ASP A 155 -6.56 20.89 16.45
CA ASP A 155 -6.04 22.27 16.52
C ASP A 155 -5.33 22.67 15.21
N ARG A 156 -4.64 21.73 14.53
CA ARG A 156 -4.02 21.99 13.22
C ARG A 156 -5.05 22.18 12.11
N LEU A 157 -6.15 21.43 12.12
CA LEU A 157 -7.25 21.63 11.16
C LEU A 157 -7.89 23.01 11.32
N LEU A 158 -8.09 23.45 12.56
CA LEU A 158 -8.71 24.74 12.86
C LEU A 158 -7.85 25.94 12.43
N GLU A 159 -6.57 25.75 12.09
CA GLU A 159 -5.72 26.80 11.51
C GLU A 159 -6.13 27.17 10.07
N ASN A 160 -6.87 26.29 9.36
CA ASN A 160 -7.28 26.49 7.98
C ASN A 160 -8.80 26.67 7.87
N PRO A 161 -9.28 27.89 7.56
CA PRO A 161 -10.71 28.15 7.43
C PRO A 161 -11.42 27.28 6.38
N ASP A 162 -10.74 26.93 5.28
CA ASP A 162 -11.29 26.08 4.24
C ASP A 162 -11.60 24.66 4.77
N TYR A 163 -10.78 24.16 5.71
CA TYR A 163 -11.08 22.92 6.40
C TYR A 163 -12.29 23.09 7.32
N VAL A 164 -12.34 24.15 8.14
CA VAL A 164 -13.45 24.39 9.06
C VAL A 164 -14.78 24.39 8.30
N ASP A 165 -14.88 25.24 7.27
CA ASP A 165 -16.09 25.37 6.45
C ASP A 165 -16.50 24.03 5.80
N SER A 166 -15.52 23.27 5.33
CA SER A 166 -15.77 21.97 4.66
C SER A 166 -16.17 20.87 5.65
N PHE A 167 -15.53 20.80 6.81
CA PHE A 167 -15.92 19.85 7.86
C PHE A 167 -17.33 20.14 8.37
N GLU A 168 -17.68 21.40 8.62
CA GLU A 168 -19.04 21.78 9.03
C GLU A 168 -20.07 21.45 7.95
N ALA A 169 -19.75 21.69 6.68
CA ALA A 169 -20.66 21.39 5.58
C ALA A 169 -20.87 19.88 5.36
N LEU A 170 -19.82 19.06 5.52
CA LEU A 170 -19.84 17.62 5.18
C LEU A 170 -20.22 16.72 6.36
N TYR A 171 -19.98 17.17 7.60
CA TYR A 171 -20.15 16.35 8.81
C TYR A 171 -21.10 16.99 9.85
N GLY A 172 -21.47 18.26 9.67
CA GLY A 172 -22.39 18.99 10.56
C GLY A 172 -21.72 20.17 11.27
N ALA A 173 -22.47 21.25 11.50
CA ALA A 173 -21.97 22.52 12.02
C ALA A 173 -21.35 22.43 13.43
N ASP A 174 -21.61 21.36 14.15
CA ASP A 174 -21.13 21.09 15.51
C ASP A 174 -20.00 20.06 15.55
N ILE A 175 -19.39 19.72 14.38
CA ILE A 175 -18.39 18.65 14.27
C ILE A 175 -17.18 18.88 15.17
N PHE A 176 -16.79 20.12 15.43
CA PHE A 176 -15.64 20.47 16.26
C PHE A 176 -15.95 20.61 17.76
N ASP A 177 -17.23 20.44 18.17
CA ASP A 177 -17.61 20.43 19.59
C ASP A 177 -17.12 19.17 20.31
N ASP A 178 -16.82 18.10 19.56
CA ASP A 178 -16.26 16.83 20.05
C ASP A 178 -15.00 16.46 19.26
N VAL A 179 -13.86 16.45 19.95
CA VAL A 179 -12.55 16.13 19.37
C VAL A 179 -12.50 14.74 18.75
N ASP A 180 -13.13 13.76 19.38
CA ASP A 180 -13.14 12.38 18.86
C ASP A 180 -14.02 12.26 17.61
N ALA A 181 -15.15 12.96 17.55
CA ALA A 181 -15.97 13.04 16.35
C ALA A 181 -15.24 13.74 15.20
N ALA A 182 -14.59 14.88 15.47
CA ALA A 182 -13.79 15.61 14.48
C ALA A 182 -12.61 14.75 13.95
N TYR A 183 -11.93 14.01 14.83
CA TYR A 183 -10.86 13.10 14.43
C TYR A 183 -11.37 11.93 13.59
N GLN A 184 -12.55 11.38 13.91
CA GLN A 184 -13.20 10.36 13.10
C GLN A 184 -13.60 10.90 11.72
N ALA A 185 -14.07 12.13 11.63
CA ALA A 185 -14.39 12.80 10.36
C ALA A 185 -13.14 13.01 9.49
N LEU A 186 -12.00 13.41 10.10
CA LEU A 186 -10.71 13.51 9.41
C LEU A 186 -10.32 12.14 8.80
N THR A 187 -10.34 11.09 9.60
CA THR A 187 -9.95 9.74 9.15
C THR A 187 -10.93 9.16 8.13
N ASP A 188 -12.21 9.48 8.23
CA ASP A 188 -13.23 9.10 7.24
C ASP A 188 -12.96 9.80 5.90
N ALA A 189 -12.66 11.10 5.89
CA ALA A 189 -12.33 11.82 4.66
C ALA A 189 -11.10 11.22 3.94
N ILE A 190 -10.03 10.93 4.69
CA ILE A 190 -8.84 10.28 4.14
C ILE A 190 -9.20 8.92 3.55
N ALA A 191 -9.97 8.09 4.28
CA ALA A 191 -10.40 6.79 3.80
C ALA A 191 -11.29 6.89 2.54
N GLU A 192 -12.14 7.91 2.41
CA GLU A 192 -12.93 8.14 1.20
C GLU A 192 -12.05 8.52 0.00
N PHE A 193 -10.97 9.28 0.21
CA PHE A 193 -9.99 9.53 -0.85
C PHE A 193 -9.27 8.26 -1.28
N GLU A 194 -8.84 7.43 -0.34
CA GLU A 194 -8.15 6.16 -0.64
C GLU A 194 -9.04 5.13 -1.36
N LYS A 195 -10.35 5.33 -1.41
CA LYS A 195 -11.30 4.50 -2.18
C LYS A 195 -11.47 4.94 -3.64
N THR A 196 -10.90 6.07 -4.03
CA THR A 196 -11.01 6.59 -5.39
C THR A 196 -10.18 5.80 -6.40
N ASP A 197 -10.49 5.95 -7.68
CA ASP A 197 -9.73 5.33 -8.78
C ASP A 197 -8.27 5.80 -8.84
N VAL A 198 -7.91 6.87 -8.11
CA VAL A 198 -6.52 7.32 -7.98
C VAL A 198 -5.65 6.23 -7.35
N PHE A 199 -6.17 5.46 -6.41
CA PHE A 199 -5.44 4.36 -5.75
C PHE A 199 -5.61 3.00 -6.45
N ALA A 200 -6.62 2.84 -7.29
CA ALA A 200 -6.93 1.55 -7.90
C ALA A 200 -7.49 1.70 -9.32
N PRO A 201 -6.68 2.17 -10.29
CA PRO A 201 -7.13 2.44 -11.65
C PRO A 201 -7.44 1.18 -12.46
N PHE A 202 -6.86 0.02 -12.14
CA PHE A 202 -6.97 -1.23 -12.90
C PHE A 202 -6.68 -1.04 -14.40
N ASP A 203 -5.55 -0.43 -14.73
CA ASP A 203 -5.15 -0.10 -16.09
C ASP A 203 -3.76 -0.64 -16.50
N SER A 204 -3.22 -1.58 -15.70
CA SER A 204 -1.96 -2.27 -15.99
C SER A 204 -2.00 -3.05 -17.31
N ALA A 205 -0.85 -3.53 -17.78
CA ALA A 205 -0.80 -4.43 -18.93
C ALA A 205 -1.67 -5.68 -18.72
N TYR A 206 -1.71 -6.23 -17.51
CA TYR A 206 -2.59 -7.36 -17.17
C TYR A 206 -4.07 -6.99 -17.34
N ASP A 207 -4.49 -5.79 -16.93
CA ASP A 207 -5.89 -5.34 -17.09
C ASP A 207 -6.23 -5.13 -18.56
N ARG A 208 -5.30 -4.60 -19.36
CA ARG A 208 -5.47 -4.50 -20.82
C ARG A 208 -5.64 -5.87 -21.47
N TYR A 209 -4.87 -6.87 -21.01
CA TYR A 209 -5.08 -8.27 -21.45
C TYR A 209 -6.49 -8.76 -21.11
N LEU A 210 -6.99 -8.52 -19.90
CA LEU A 210 -8.36 -8.90 -19.52
C LEU A 210 -9.42 -8.16 -20.36
N ALA A 211 -9.10 -6.96 -20.84
CA ALA A 211 -9.95 -6.17 -21.75
C ALA A 211 -9.87 -6.61 -23.21
N GLY A 212 -9.00 -7.59 -23.54
CA GLY A 212 -8.88 -8.19 -24.87
C GLY A 212 -7.62 -7.86 -25.67
N ASP A 213 -6.64 -7.17 -25.06
CA ASP A 213 -5.30 -6.99 -25.65
C ASP A 213 -4.48 -8.26 -25.45
N THR A 214 -4.55 -9.17 -26.43
CA THR A 214 -3.86 -10.47 -26.35
C THR A 214 -2.36 -10.37 -26.54
N ASP A 215 -1.83 -9.27 -27.07
CA ASP A 215 -0.41 -9.10 -27.38
C ASP A 215 0.45 -9.07 -26.10
N VAL A 216 -0.11 -8.63 -24.96
CA VAL A 216 0.57 -8.59 -23.66
C VAL A 216 1.20 -9.94 -23.28
N TYR A 217 0.56 -11.05 -23.63
CA TYR A 217 1.05 -12.41 -23.35
C TYR A 217 1.19 -13.24 -24.62
N ASP A 218 1.43 -12.60 -25.74
CA ASP A 218 1.77 -13.31 -26.96
C ASP A 218 3.12 -14.01 -26.78
N VAL A 219 3.15 -15.32 -27.08
CA VAL A 219 4.34 -16.16 -26.85
C VAL A 219 5.51 -15.86 -27.81
N ILE A 220 5.27 -15.06 -28.85
CA ILE A 220 6.29 -14.63 -29.82
C ILE A 220 6.80 -13.22 -29.46
N LEU A 221 5.88 -12.31 -29.08
CA LEU A 221 6.22 -10.93 -28.76
C LEU A 221 6.79 -10.79 -27.32
N HIS A 222 6.16 -11.48 -26.37
CA HIS A 222 6.51 -11.39 -24.94
C HIS A 222 6.61 -12.79 -24.31
N PRO A 223 7.55 -13.65 -24.76
CA PRO A 223 7.62 -15.06 -24.36
C PRO A 223 7.82 -15.24 -22.85
N LYS A 224 8.59 -14.37 -22.21
CA LYS A 224 8.89 -14.48 -20.76
C LYS A 224 7.67 -14.07 -19.92
N ALA A 225 6.97 -13.00 -20.27
CA ALA A 225 5.74 -12.61 -19.57
C ALA A 225 4.65 -13.67 -19.70
N ALA A 226 4.51 -14.29 -20.88
CA ALA A 226 3.58 -15.40 -21.12
C ALA A 226 3.94 -16.65 -20.30
N LEU A 227 5.23 -17.02 -20.24
CA LEU A 227 5.71 -18.11 -19.40
C LEU A 227 5.49 -17.79 -17.92
N GLY A 228 5.86 -16.58 -17.45
CA GLY A 228 5.72 -16.17 -16.07
C GLY A 228 4.27 -16.19 -15.59
N LYS A 229 3.32 -15.73 -16.44
CA LYS A 229 1.88 -15.87 -16.16
C LYS A 229 1.48 -17.34 -16.00
N THR A 230 1.97 -18.23 -16.88
CA THR A 230 1.69 -19.66 -16.82
C THR A 230 2.23 -20.27 -15.54
N LEU A 231 3.46 -19.94 -15.18
CA LEU A 231 4.10 -20.42 -13.94
C LEU A 231 3.32 -19.91 -12.71
N PHE A 232 3.02 -18.62 -12.64
CA PHE A 232 2.35 -18.01 -11.49
C PHE A 232 1.02 -18.67 -11.12
N PHE A 233 0.20 -19.01 -12.12
CA PHE A 233 -1.09 -19.66 -11.91
C PHE A 233 -1.02 -21.18 -11.92
N SER A 234 0.15 -21.76 -12.08
CA SER A 234 0.29 -23.22 -12.11
C SER A 234 0.19 -23.82 -10.71
N GLN A 235 -0.71 -24.77 -10.54
CA GLN A 235 -0.82 -25.56 -9.32
C GLN A 235 0.27 -26.63 -9.18
N GLN A 236 1.06 -26.86 -10.23
CA GLN A 236 2.08 -27.92 -10.27
C GLN A 236 3.51 -27.36 -10.18
N PHE A 237 3.72 -26.11 -10.61
CA PHE A 237 5.06 -25.53 -10.69
C PHE A 237 5.35 -24.58 -9.53
N THR A 238 4.65 -23.45 -9.41
CA THR A 238 5.04 -22.44 -8.43
C THR A 238 4.05 -22.21 -7.31
N ASN A 239 2.77 -22.48 -7.57
CA ASN A 239 1.67 -22.33 -6.61
C ASN A 239 1.50 -20.91 -6.01
N CYS A 240 2.07 -19.89 -6.65
CA CYS A 240 2.01 -18.49 -6.16
C CYS A 240 0.58 -18.01 -5.93
N ALA A 241 -0.34 -18.35 -6.85
CA ALA A 241 -1.74 -17.99 -6.79
C ALA A 241 -2.51 -18.63 -5.60
N THR A 242 -1.89 -19.49 -4.81
CA THR A 242 -2.50 -20.03 -3.59
C THR A 242 -2.67 -18.95 -2.52
N CYS A 243 -1.68 -18.07 -2.35
CA CYS A 243 -1.71 -16.95 -1.41
C CYS A 243 -2.02 -15.63 -2.13
N HIS A 244 -1.41 -15.41 -3.31
CA HIS A 244 -1.65 -14.23 -4.14
C HIS A 244 -2.84 -14.46 -5.07
N GLN A 245 -4.01 -14.59 -4.46
CA GLN A 245 -5.24 -15.00 -5.13
C GLN A 245 -5.88 -13.87 -5.92
N LEU A 246 -6.64 -14.26 -6.93
CA LEU A 246 -7.62 -13.38 -7.56
C LEU A 246 -8.89 -13.35 -6.71
N ASN A 247 -9.52 -12.19 -6.62
CA ASN A 247 -10.80 -12.08 -5.93
C ASN A 247 -11.90 -12.84 -6.68
N ALA A 248 -11.96 -12.62 -8.00
CA ALA A 248 -12.72 -13.46 -8.91
C ALA A 248 -11.93 -13.54 -10.21
N GLN A 249 -11.61 -14.73 -10.66
CA GLN A 249 -10.78 -14.92 -11.85
C GLN A 249 -11.37 -14.18 -13.07
N GLY A 250 -10.55 -13.32 -13.70
CA GLY A 250 -10.96 -12.50 -14.83
C GLY A 250 -11.81 -11.28 -14.47
N SER A 251 -11.95 -10.95 -13.19
CA SER A 251 -12.65 -9.72 -12.78
C SER A 251 -11.70 -8.53 -12.61
N LYS A 252 -12.25 -7.30 -12.69
CA LYS A 252 -11.48 -6.08 -12.44
C LYS A 252 -11.06 -5.89 -10.97
N THR A 253 -11.52 -6.75 -10.07
CA THR A 253 -11.15 -6.71 -8.64
C THR A 253 -10.01 -7.65 -8.31
N GLU A 254 -9.22 -8.06 -9.28
CA GLU A 254 -8.06 -8.93 -9.10
C GLU A 254 -6.90 -8.17 -8.47
N THR A 255 -6.76 -8.33 -7.16
CA THR A 255 -5.73 -7.65 -6.36
C THR A 255 -4.51 -8.50 -6.09
N PHE A 256 -4.49 -9.75 -6.53
CA PHE A 256 -3.38 -10.69 -6.32
C PHE A 256 -3.01 -10.86 -4.85
N THR A 257 -4.00 -10.99 -4.00
CA THR A 257 -3.87 -11.29 -2.58
C THR A 257 -5.11 -12.00 -2.03
N GLY A 258 -4.89 -13.01 -1.19
CA GLY A 258 -5.93 -13.65 -0.39
C GLY A 258 -6.28 -12.86 0.87
N TYR A 259 -5.49 -11.83 1.22
CA TYR A 259 -5.56 -11.10 2.50
C TYR A 259 -5.39 -12.02 3.72
N GLU A 260 -4.81 -13.18 3.53
CA GLU A 260 -4.48 -14.18 4.54
C GLU A 260 -3.22 -13.78 5.31
N TYR A 261 -2.92 -14.48 6.39
CA TYR A 261 -1.74 -14.25 7.22
C TYR A 261 -0.84 -15.45 7.21
N HIS A 262 0.42 -15.25 6.81
CA HIS A 262 1.43 -16.31 6.73
C HIS A 262 2.77 -15.88 7.33
N ASN A 263 3.47 -16.82 7.95
CA ASN A 263 4.89 -16.69 8.26
C ASN A 263 5.68 -17.38 7.14
N ILE A 264 6.36 -16.59 6.33
CA ILE A 264 7.19 -17.11 5.24
C ILE A 264 8.69 -17.16 5.60
N GLY A 265 9.02 -16.96 6.88
CA GLY A 265 10.40 -17.08 7.36
C GLY A 265 11.32 -15.91 6.96
N VAL A 266 10.78 -14.70 6.80
CA VAL A 266 11.58 -13.50 6.48
C VAL A 266 12.65 -13.26 7.55
N PRO A 267 13.92 -13.04 7.17
CA PRO A 267 14.98 -12.74 8.12
C PRO A 267 14.89 -11.31 8.66
N VAL A 268 15.54 -11.08 9.79
CA VAL A 268 15.68 -9.72 10.36
C VAL A 268 16.42 -8.82 9.38
N ASN A 269 15.93 -7.60 9.18
CA ASN A 269 16.70 -6.55 8.54
C ASN A 269 17.68 -5.94 9.56
N GLN A 270 18.90 -6.47 9.61
CA GLN A 270 19.93 -6.09 10.58
C GLN A 270 20.32 -4.60 10.48
N ALA A 271 20.28 -4.03 9.25
CA ALA A 271 20.61 -2.63 9.05
C ALA A 271 19.55 -1.72 9.68
N VAL A 272 18.27 -2.05 9.53
CA VAL A 272 17.16 -1.34 10.15
C VAL A 272 17.25 -1.46 11.69
N ARG A 273 17.45 -2.66 12.21
CA ARG A 273 17.56 -2.89 13.67
C ARG A 273 18.75 -2.15 14.28
N ALA A 274 19.87 -2.10 13.59
CA ALA A 274 21.03 -1.34 14.04
C ALA A 274 20.77 0.19 14.04
N ALA A 275 19.97 0.67 13.08
CA ALA A 275 19.67 2.10 12.95
C ALA A 275 18.60 2.57 13.95
N ASN A 276 17.55 1.76 14.20
CA ASN A 276 16.43 2.13 15.09
C ASN A 276 16.60 1.64 16.53
N GLY A 277 17.58 0.77 16.79
CA GLY A 277 17.88 0.26 18.13
C GLY A 277 16.87 -0.77 18.68
N VAL A 278 15.93 -1.23 17.86
CA VAL A 278 14.93 -2.24 18.28
C VAL A 278 15.59 -3.60 18.37
N THR A 279 15.45 -4.26 19.52
CA THR A 279 16.07 -5.56 19.83
C THR A 279 15.06 -6.72 19.92
N GLY A 280 13.77 -6.42 19.98
CA GLY A 280 12.70 -7.43 20.01
C GLY A 280 12.47 -8.07 18.65
N GLN A 281 11.87 -9.28 18.64
CA GLN A 281 11.38 -9.89 17.42
C GLN A 281 10.08 -9.20 16.98
N ASP A 282 9.91 -9.02 15.69
CA ASP A 282 8.61 -8.66 15.12
C ASP A 282 7.70 -9.90 15.10
N THR A 283 6.72 -9.92 15.98
CA THR A 283 5.82 -11.07 16.11
C THR A 283 4.66 -11.05 15.11
N GLY A 284 4.63 -10.08 14.19
CA GLY A 284 3.59 -9.98 13.18
C GLY A 284 2.19 -9.88 13.79
N LEU A 285 1.29 -10.74 13.35
CA LEU A 285 -0.11 -10.76 13.77
C LEU A 285 -0.29 -11.01 15.29
N GLN A 286 0.58 -11.81 15.92
CA GLN A 286 0.50 -12.07 17.34
C GLN A 286 0.82 -10.81 18.17
N ASN A 287 -0.05 -10.44 19.09
CA ASN A 287 0.07 -9.29 20.01
C ASN A 287 0.07 -7.89 19.35
N ASN A 288 -0.06 -7.82 18.02
CA ASN A 288 -0.22 -6.54 17.32
C ASN A 288 -1.69 -6.11 17.20
N ASN A 289 -2.58 -7.03 17.44
CA ASN A 289 -4.00 -6.77 17.59
C ASN A 289 -4.45 -7.41 18.91
N GLU A 290 -5.13 -6.67 19.79
CA GLU A 290 -5.56 -7.14 21.11
C GLU A 290 -6.40 -8.44 21.06
N ALA A 291 -7.06 -8.68 19.93
CA ALA A 291 -7.86 -9.89 19.70
C ALA A 291 -7.02 -11.12 19.36
N VAL A 292 -5.71 -10.97 19.03
CA VAL A 292 -4.87 -12.06 18.51
C VAL A 292 -3.69 -12.33 19.45
N THR A 293 -3.87 -13.26 20.38
CA THR A 293 -2.85 -13.62 21.36
C THR A 293 -2.29 -15.04 21.18
N ALA A 294 -2.85 -15.83 20.26
CA ALA A 294 -2.47 -17.22 20.07
C ALA A 294 -1.02 -17.34 19.56
N ALA A 295 -0.23 -18.24 20.17
CA ALA A 295 1.16 -18.48 19.77
C ALA A 295 1.28 -18.99 18.31
N SER A 296 0.23 -19.63 17.78
CA SER A 296 0.14 -20.06 16.39
C SER A 296 0.13 -18.91 15.38
N GLU A 297 -0.12 -17.68 15.82
CA GLU A 297 -0.19 -16.49 14.95
C GLU A 297 1.14 -15.71 14.91
N ARG A 298 2.11 -16.14 15.69
CA ARG A 298 3.41 -15.48 15.80
C ARG A 298 4.18 -15.50 14.48
N GLY A 299 4.69 -14.35 14.08
CA GLY A 299 5.51 -14.19 12.87
C GLY A 299 4.71 -14.18 11.57
N LYS A 300 3.37 -14.21 11.64
CA LYS A 300 2.52 -14.12 10.46
C LYS A 300 2.28 -12.67 10.06
N PHE A 301 2.33 -12.41 8.75
CA PHE A 301 2.04 -11.12 8.14
C PHE A 301 1.00 -11.29 7.03
N LYS A 302 0.24 -10.24 6.78
CA LYS A 302 -0.78 -10.24 5.73
C LYS A 302 -0.13 -10.39 4.36
N VAL A 303 -0.68 -11.25 3.51
CA VAL A 303 -0.31 -11.37 2.10
C VAL A 303 -0.59 -10.04 1.41
N PRO A 304 0.42 -9.35 0.87
CA PRO A 304 0.22 -8.07 0.20
C PRO A 304 -0.40 -8.24 -1.18
N THR A 305 -0.97 -7.16 -1.72
CA THR A 305 -1.24 -7.07 -3.15
C THR A 305 0.07 -7.19 -3.95
N LEU A 306 0.00 -7.75 -5.17
CA LEU A 306 1.11 -7.70 -6.12
C LEU A 306 0.93 -6.61 -7.18
N ARG A 307 -0.14 -5.83 -7.11
CA ARG A 307 -0.30 -4.64 -7.95
C ARG A 307 0.87 -3.70 -7.70
N ASN A 308 1.48 -3.21 -8.76
CA ASN A 308 2.63 -2.32 -8.74
C ASN A 308 3.91 -2.91 -8.08
N VAL A 309 3.95 -4.22 -7.78
CA VAL A 309 5.04 -4.82 -7.01
C VAL A 309 6.42 -4.58 -7.66
N ALA A 310 6.51 -4.52 -8.97
CA ALA A 310 7.78 -4.35 -9.69
C ALA A 310 8.41 -2.94 -9.52
N VAL A 311 7.66 -1.97 -8.99
CA VAL A 311 8.10 -0.58 -8.78
C VAL A 311 8.05 -0.14 -7.31
N THR A 312 7.81 -1.07 -6.38
CA THR A 312 7.63 -0.79 -4.95
C THR A 312 8.72 -1.41 -4.06
N ALA A 313 9.92 -1.56 -4.61
CA ALA A 313 11.08 -1.96 -3.80
C ALA A 313 11.37 -0.92 -2.68
N PRO A 314 11.96 -1.35 -1.53
CA PRO A 314 12.38 -2.70 -1.18
C PRO A 314 11.23 -3.59 -0.64
N TYR A 315 11.49 -4.88 -0.59
CA TYR A 315 10.47 -5.91 -0.39
C TYR A 315 10.48 -6.51 1.02
N MET A 316 9.42 -7.26 1.33
CA MET A 316 9.05 -7.85 2.61
C MET A 316 8.55 -6.78 3.61
N HIS A 317 7.94 -7.24 4.70
CA HIS A 317 7.40 -6.34 5.72
C HIS A 317 8.45 -5.42 6.38
N ASN A 318 9.72 -5.79 6.30
CA ASN A 318 10.84 -5.05 6.89
C ASN A 318 11.84 -4.50 5.85
N GLY A 319 11.50 -4.57 4.55
CA GLY A 319 12.33 -4.05 3.47
C GLY A 319 13.70 -4.73 3.33
N VAL A 320 13.81 -6.03 3.67
CA VAL A 320 15.10 -6.74 3.73
C VAL A 320 15.70 -7.06 2.37
N PHE A 321 14.89 -7.13 1.31
CA PHE A 321 15.33 -7.42 -0.05
C PHE A 321 15.12 -6.22 -0.98
N ALA A 322 16.12 -5.90 -1.78
CA ALA A 322 16.06 -4.78 -2.72
C ALA A 322 15.50 -5.20 -4.09
N GLU A 323 15.67 -6.46 -4.47
CA GLU A 323 15.39 -6.93 -5.82
C GLU A 323 14.27 -7.97 -5.85
N LEU A 324 13.38 -7.88 -6.84
CA LEU A 324 12.26 -8.81 -7.01
C LEU A 324 12.73 -10.23 -7.37
N ASP A 325 13.83 -10.36 -8.11
CA ASP A 325 14.52 -11.63 -8.35
C ASP A 325 14.90 -12.33 -7.04
N THR A 326 15.47 -11.57 -6.10
CA THR A 326 15.83 -12.09 -4.76
C THR A 326 14.60 -12.60 -4.02
N VAL A 327 13.47 -11.89 -4.12
CA VAL A 327 12.21 -12.32 -3.50
C VAL A 327 11.75 -13.68 -4.04
N ILE A 328 11.78 -13.86 -5.37
CA ILE A 328 11.36 -15.14 -5.98
C ILE A 328 12.28 -16.28 -5.57
N ARG A 329 13.61 -16.05 -5.59
CA ARG A 329 14.60 -17.04 -5.13
C ARG A 329 14.47 -17.33 -3.63
N PHE A 330 14.06 -16.34 -2.82
CA PHE A 330 13.75 -16.57 -1.41
C PHE A 330 12.56 -17.50 -1.21
N TYR A 331 11.53 -17.44 -2.05
CA TYR A 331 10.46 -18.46 -2.01
C TYR A 331 10.96 -19.84 -2.43
N ASP A 332 11.75 -19.91 -3.51
CA ASP A 332 12.26 -21.19 -4.03
C ASP A 332 13.20 -21.93 -3.04
N GLN A 333 13.95 -21.19 -2.18
CA GLN A 333 14.82 -21.80 -1.18
C GLN A 333 14.10 -22.77 -0.22
N HIS A 334 12.79 -22.61 -0.03
CA HIS A 334 12.00 -23.48 0.84
C HIS A 334 11.72 -24.85 0.21
N LEU A 335 11.91 -25.00 -1.10
CA LEU A 335 11.69 -26.24 -1.81
C LEU A 335 12.84 -27.23 -1.57
N THR A 336 12.49 -28.50 -1.39
CA THR A 336 13.50 -29.56 -1.17
C THR A 336 14.36 -29.75 -2.42
N GLY A 337 15.66 -29.55 -2.27
CA GLY A 337 16.62 -29.70 -3.38
C GLY A 337 16.84 -28.41 -4.18
N SER A 338 16.31 -27.27 -3.73
CA SER A 338 16.58 -25.97 -4.36
C SER A 338 18.09 -25.69 -4.45
N SER A 339 18.51 -25.17 -5.60
CA SER A 339 19.86 -24.61 -5.80
C SER A 339 19.98 -23.17 -5.30
N ASN A 340 18.87 -22.49 -5.00
CA ASN A 340 18.82 -21.12 -4.48
C ASN A 340 19.16 -21.07 -2.99
N THR A 341 20.34 -21.55 -2.61
CA THR A 341 20.82 -21.58 -1.20
C THR A 341 21.56 -20.31 -0.78
N ILE A 342 21.86 -19.44 -1.73
CA ILE A 342 22.63 -18.21 -1.54
C ILE A 342 21.72 -17.02 -1.86
N ASN A 343 21.70 -16.04 -0.96
CA ASN A 343 21.03 -14.77 -1.24
C ASN A 343 21.86 -14.00 -2.29
N PRO A 344 21.33 -13.69 -3.47
CA PRO A 344 22.10 -13.04 -4.55
C PRO A 344 22.53 -11.61 -4.22
N GLU A 345 21.82 -10.89 -3.36
CA GLU A 345 22.18 -9.52 -2.95
C GLU A 345 23.37 -9.48 -2.00
N THR A 346 23.59 -10.53 -1.23
CA THR A 346 24.66 -10.58 -0.21
C THR A 346 25.81 -11.53 -0.57
N GLY A 347 25.57 -12.49 -1.48
CA GLY A 347 26.51 -13.53 -1.86
C GLY A 347 26.79 -14.58 -0.79
N VAL A 348 25.96 -14.60 0.28
CA VAL A 348 26.08 -15.59 1.37
C VAL A 348 24.77 -16.38 1.53
N ALA A 349 24.81 -17.47 2.30
CA ALA A 349 23.61 -18.25 2.58
C ALA A 349 22.48 -17.39 3.17
N TRP A 350 21.25 -17.76 2.91
CA TRP A 350 20.08 -17.09 3.48
C TRP A 350 20.20 -17.00 5.00
N ALA A 351 19.90 -15.83 5.55
CA ALA A 351 19.86 -15.65 6.99
C ALA A 351 18.66 -16.42 7.60
N ASN A 352 18.80 -16.77 8.88
CA ASN A 352 17.72 -17.46 9.59
C ASN A 352 16.47 -16.60 9.67
N PRO A 353 15.26 -17.20 9.64
CA PRO A 353 14.01 -16.52 9.91
C PRO A 353 14.05 -15.73 11.22
N GLU A 354 13.46 -14.52 11.23
CA GLU A 354 13.29 -13.76 12.48
C GLU A 354 12.41 -14.52 13.47
N VAL A 355 11.33 -15.11 13.00
CA VAL A 355 10.47 -16.03 13.76
C VAL A 355 10.50 -17.39 13.08
N ALA A 356 11.19 -18.35 13.68
CA ALA A 356 11.33 -19.69 13.11
C ALA A 356 10.12 -20.60 13.40
N ASP A 357 9.28 -20.21 14.37
CA ASP A 357 8.06 -20.94 14.70
C ASP A 357 6.97 -20.66 13.68
N ASN A 358 6.07 -21.60 13.44
CA ASN A 358 4.85 -21.42 12.63
C ASN A 358 5.08 -21.03 11.16
N ILE A 359 6.25 -21.36 10.58
CA ILE A 359 6.46 -21.14 9.14
C ILE A 359 5.42 -21.94 8.35
N SER A 360 4.79 -21.28 7.37
CA SER A 360 3.75 -21.85 6.50
C SER A 360 4.33 -22.86 5.49
N THR A 361 4.91 -23.93 6.01
CA THR A 361 5.67 -24.93 5.23
C THR A 361 4.82 -25.68 4.23
N THR A 362 3.52 -25.81 4.46
CA THR A 362 2.60 -26.48 3.53
C THR A 362 2.54 -25.70 2.22
N GLU A 363 2.34 -24.39 2.30
CA GLU A 363 2.23 -23.52 1.14
C GLU A 363 3.59 -23.30 0.47
N LEU A 364 4.67 -23.14 1.26
CA LEU A 364 6.00 -22.82 0.76
C LEU A 364 6.74 -24.01 0.12
N ARG A 365 6.37 -25.25 0.44
CA ARG A 365 7.03 -26.45 -0.08
C ARG A 365 6.25 -27.15 -1.18
N ASP A 366 5.14 -26.60 -1.57
CA ASP A 366 4.32 -27.13 -2.65
C ASP A 366 4.71 -26.43 -3.96
N GLY A 367 5.38 -27.15 -4.85
CA GLY A 367 5.85 -26.63 -6.13
C GLY A 367 7.09 -27.35 -6.67
N SER A 368 7.54 -26.91 -7.83
CA SER A 368 8.76 -27.38 -8.49
C SER A 368 9.87 -26.34 -8.34
N LEU A 369 11.12 -26.81 -8.41
CA LEU A 369 12.29 -25.94 -8.41
C LEU A 369 12.29 -24.99 -9.60
N LEU A 370 12.71 -23.75 -9.37
CA LEU A 370 12.85 -22.72 -10.39
C LEU A 370 14.29 -22.64 -10.88
N ASP A 371 14.47 -22.59 -12.19
CA ASP A 371 15.72 -22.17 -12.79
C ASP A 371 15.76 -20.64 -13.03
N ASP A 372 16.86 -20.15 -13.59
CA ASP A 372 17.06 -18.70 -13.81
C ASP A 372 16.07 -18.12 -14.84
N ASP A 373 15.67 -18.93 -15.84
CA ASP A 373 14.69 -18.53 -16.84
C ASP A 373 13.29 -18.43 -16.23
N ASP A 374 12.92 -19.34 -15.35
CA ASP A 374 11.66 -19.34 -14.60
C ASP A 374 11.56 -18.12 -13.68
N VAL A 375 12.63 -17.82 -12.94
CA VAL A 375 12.71 -16.61 -12.08
C VAL A 375 12.53 -15.35 -12.91
N THR A 376 13.25 -15.25 -14.03
CA THR A 376 13.14 -14.13 -14.96
C THR A 376 11.72 -14.00 -15.51
N ALA A 377 11.10 -15.11 -15.93
CA ALA A 377 9.75 -15.13 -16.44
C ALA A 377 8.73 -14.64 -15.41
N LEU A 378 8.86 -15.08 -14.16
CA LEU A 378 8.00 -14.61 -13.06
C LEU A 378 8.16 -13.11 -12.81
N VAL A 379 9.40 -12.57 -12.80
CA VAL A 379 9.62 -11.12 -12.72
C VAL A 379 8.93 -10.39 -13.86
N CYS A 380 9.02 -10.91 -15.09
CA CYS A 380 8.36 -10.31 -16.26
C CYS A 380 6.85 -10.32 -16.13
N PHE A 381 6.25 -11.39 -15.63
CA PHE A 381 4.82 -11.39 -15.32
C PHE A 381 4.46 -10.34 -14.27
N LEU A 382 5.20 -10.26 -13.17
CA LEU A 382 4.94 -9.29 -12.11
C LEU A 382 5.05 -7.82 -12.59
N ARG A 383 5.93 -7.53 -13.56
CA ARG A 383 5.99 -6.22 -14.22
C ARG A 383 4.71 -5.85 -14.95
N THR A 384 3.98 -6.83 -15.49
CA THR A 384 2.69 -6.57 -16.16
C THR A 384 1.56 -6.15 -15.21
N LEU A 385 1.76 -6.26 -13.90
CA LEU A 385 0.82 -5.83 -12.86
C LEU A 385 1.02 -4.36 -12.45
N THR A 386 1.89 -3.63 -13.15
CA THR A 386 2.18 -2.22 -12.91
C THR A 386 1.15 -1.35 -13.64
N ASP A 387 0.49 -0.44 -12.89
CA ASP A 387 -0.47 0.51 -13.44
C ASP A 387 0.19 1.43 -14.48
N SER A 388 -0.56 1.86 -15.48
CA SER A 388 -0.04 2.55 -16.67
C SER A 388 0.80 3.79 -16.32
N ARG A 389 0.42 4.54 -15.29
CA ARG A 389 1.15 5.75 -14.85
C ARG A 389 2.52 5.45 -14.24
N TYR A 390 2.77 4.22 -13.83
CA TYR A 390 4.04 3.81 -13.22
C TYR A 390 4.90 2.95 -14.13
N GLU A 391 4.46 2.62 -15.35
CA GLU A 391 5.25 1.84 -16.31
C GLU A 391 6.61 2.48 -16.62
N ALA A 392 6.70 3.82 -16.58
CA ALA A 392 7.96 4.54 -16.76
C ALA A 392 8.98 4.34 -15.62
N LEU A 393 8.57 3.78 -14.48
CA LEU A 393 9.46 3.42 -13.36
C LEU A 393 10.05 2.02 -13.49
N LEU A 394 9.53 1.20 -14.42
CA LEU A 394 10.08 -0.12 -14.69
C LEU A 394 11.50 -0.01 -15.25
N PRO A 395 12.39 -0.95 -14.91
CA PRO A 395 13.74 -0.98 -15.48
C PRO A 395 13.71 -1.03 -17.01
N GLU A 396 14.60 -0.27 -17.66
CA GLU A 396 14.77 -0.26 -19.13
C GLU A 396 15.61 -1.46 -19.64
N ASP A 397 15.74 -2.50 -18.85
CA ASP A 397 16.43 -3.71 -19.27
C ASP A 397 15.54 -4.55 -20.22
N ASN A 398 16.15 -5.17 -21.22
CA ASN A 398 15.47 -6.09 -22.13
C ASN A 398 15.25 -7.47 -21.49
N LEU A 399 15.13 -7.53 -20.15
CA LEU A 399 14.99 -8.78 -19.43
C LEU A 399 13.74 -9.54 -19.84
N CYS A 400 12.70 -8.81 -20.28
CA CYS A 400 11.39 -9.35 -20.59
C CYS A 400 11.09 -9.49 -22.08
N ASP A 401 12.01 -9.10 -22.96
CA ASP A 401 11.88 -9.20 -24.42
C ASP A 401 12.42 -10.52 -24.97
#